data_9565b314121ae14fd17418a6f900b9e0
#
_entry.id   9565b314121ae14fd17418a6f900b9e0
#
_cell.length_a   1.000
_cell.length_b   1.000
_cell.length_c   1.000
_cell.angle_alpha   90.00
_cell.angle_beta   90.00
_cell.angle_gamma   90.00
#
_symmetry.space_group_name_H-M   'P 1'
#
loop_
_entity.id
_entity.type
_entity.pdbx_description
1 polymer ?
#
loop_
_entity_poly.entity_id
_entity_poly.type
_entity_poly.pdbx_seq_one_letter_code
_entity_poly.pdbx_strand_id
1 'polypeptide(L)'
;MFTKNINFSNFKFKSNLSKKKNLLKKINNKNIFIEFPLLKSLTKEYQMGYDRSLIKSLKNYKKINLIGMGGSILGTQAIYDFFKQRIKKNFNFFDNLQAKKFVSSNEKKINILVSKSGNTLETISNFNILKQKEKKNKNIFITEKKNKFFNNSRKEIKNRSY
;
A
#
# COMPACT_ATOMS: atom_id res chain seq x y z
N MET A 1 -1.66 -20.82 17.50
CA MET A 1 -2.48 -21.85 16.83
C MET A 1 -3.65 -21.15 16.17
N PHE A 2 -3.53 -20.86 14.89
CA PHE A 2 -4.50 -20.00 14.17
C PHE A 2 -5.73 -20.73 13.61
N THR A 3 -5.86 -22.05 13.86
CA THR A 3 -6.87 -22.90 13.21
C THR A 3 -7.99 -23.38 14.14
N LYS A 4 -8.02 -22.95 15.40
CA LYS A 4 -8.98 -23.48 16.39
C LYS A 4 -10.46 -23.17 16.06
N ASN A 5 -10.70 -22.18 15.19
CA ASN A 5 -12.04 -21.74 14.79
C ASN A 5 -12.26 -21.78 13.27
N ILE A 6 -11.37 -22.47 12.52
CA ILE A 6 -11.50 -22.57 11.06
C ILE A 6 -11.81 -24.03 10.74
N ASN A 7 -13.03 -24.28 10.25
CA ASN A 7 -13.45 -25.58 9.74
C ASN A 7 -13.11 -25.69 8.26
N PHE A 8 -12.28 -26.68 7.91
CA PHE A 8 -11.98 -27.01 6.52
C PHE A 8 -12.91 -28.15 6.07
N SER A 9 -14.00 -27.82 5.40
CA SER A 9 -14.87 -28.81 4.76
C SER A 9 -14.33 -29.16 3.37
N ASN A 10 -14.35 -30.46 3.03
CA ASN A 10 -13.88 -30.99 1.74
C ASN A 10 -12.38 -30.88 1.44
N PHE A 11 -11.56 -30.56 2.44
CA PHE A 11 -10.11 -30.45 2.28
C PHE A 11 -9.41 -31.65 2.91
N LYS A 12 -8.98 -32.60 2.08
CA LYS A 12 -8.17 -33.74 2.54
C LYS A 12 -6.69 -33.36 2.60
N PHE A 13 -6.21 -32.97 3.76
CA PHE A 13 -4.79 -32.71 3.99
C PHE A 13 -4.03 -34.04 4.07
N LYS A 14 -3.40 -34.48 2.99
CA LYS A 14 -2.35 -35.50 3.07
C LYS A 14 -1.05 -34.80 3.46
N SER A 15 -0.72 -34.77 4.75
CA SER A 15 0.56 -34.24 5.22
C SER A 15 1.68 -35.21 4.86
N ASN A 16 2.46 -34.88 3.85
CA ASN A 16 3.70 -35.58 3.58
C ASN A 16 4.79 -34.98 4.48
N LEU A 17 5.06 -35.63 5.61
CA LEU A 17 6.02 -35.17 6.63
C LEU A 17 7.44 -34.99 6.07
N SER A 18 7.86 -35.76 5.08
CA SER A 18 9.17 -35.59 4.44
C SER A 18 9.25 -34.34 3.60
N LYS A 19 8.21 -34.03 2.82
CA LYS A 19 8.12 -32.75 2.09
C LYS A 19 8.09 -31.55 3.02
N LYS A 20 7.38 -31.64 4.15
CA LYS A 20 7.34 -30.57 5.16
C LYS A 20 8.70 -30.33 5.79
N LYS A 21 9.44 -31.38 6.15
CA LYS A 21 10.82 -31.26 6.69
C LYS A 21 11.77 -30.63 5.67
N ASN A 22 11.67 -31.02 4.40
CA ASN A 22 12.50 -30.44 3.33
C ASN A 22 12.18 -28.98 3.07
N LEU A 23 10.91 -28.57 3.10
CA LEU A 23 10.50 -27.18 2.99
C LEU A 23 11.03 -26.35 4.18
N LEU A 24 10.90 -26.86 5.39
CA LEU A 24 11.44 -26.18 6.58
C LEU A 24 12.96 -26.01 6.52
N LYS A 25 13.70 -27.04 6.05
CA LYS A 25 15.15 -26.95 5.83
C LYS A 25 15.49 -25.86 4.79
N LYS A 26 14.72 -25.75 3.69
CA LYS A 26 14.93 -24.70 2.69
C LYS A 26 14.65 -23.31 3.26
N ILE A 27 13.57 -23.13 4.04
CA ILE A 27 13.20 -21.87 4.67
C ILE A 27 14.23 -21.44 5.72
N ASN A 28 14.80 -22.38 6.46
CA ASN A 28 15.82 -22.09 7.48
C ASN A 28 17.23 -21.90 6.87
N ASN A 29 17.40 -22.11 5.57
CA ASN A 29 18.66 -21.84 4.91
C ASN A 29 18.84 -20.32 4.74
N LYS A 30 19.97 -19.76 5.24
CA LYS A 30 20.31 -18.33 5.12
C LYS A 30 20.32 -17.82 3.68
N ASN A 31 20.54 -18.70 2.70
CA ASN A 31 20.53 -18.34 1.28
C ASN A 31 19.12 -17.99 0.75
N ILE A 32 18.04 -18.34 1.44
CA ILE A 32 16.68 -18.01 1.02
C ILE A 32 16.47 -16.48 0.88
N PHE A 33 17.16 -15.68 1.68
CA PHE A 33 17.08 -14.22 1.60
C PHE A 33 17.82 -13.64 0.39
N ILE A 34 18.73 -14.43 -0.22
CA ILE A 34 19.42 -14.08 -1.48
C ILE A 34 18.51 -14.43 -2.66
N GLU A 35 17.92 -15.63 -2.64
CA GLU A 35 16.99 -16.08 -3.69
C GLU A 35 15.69 -15.27 -3.68
N PHE A 36 15.18 -14.92 -2.50
CA PHE A 36 13.92 -14.18 -2.31
C PHE A 36 14.14 -12.93 -1.45
N PRO A 37 14.65 -11.84 -2.05
CA PRO A 37 14.95 -10.60 -1.29
C PRO A 37 13.74 -10.01 -0.56
N LEU A 38 12.52 -10.30 -1.03
CA LEU A 38 11.29 -9.87 -0.39
C LEU A 38 11.17 -10.40 1.06
N LEU A 39 11.70 -11.60 1.32
CA LEU A 39 11.66 -12.22 2.65
C LEU A 39 12.49 -11.44 3.68
N LYS A 40 13.45 -10.60 3.25
CA LYS A 40 14.17 -9.69 4.15
C LYS A 40 13.22 -8.76 4.90
N SER A 41 12.06 -8.44 4.34
CA SER A 41 11.06 -7.62 5.02
C SER A 41 10.46 -8.27 6.27
N LEU A 42 10.65 -9.58 6.45
CA LEU A 42 10.20 -10.34 7.61
C LEU A 42 11.27 -10.44 8.71
N THR A 43 12.48 -9.96 8.46
CA THR A 43 13.57 -9.97 9.44
C THR A 43 13.50 -8.78 10.39
N LYS A 44 14.12 -8.93 11.58
CA LYS A 44 14.19 -7.85 12.57
C LYS A 44 15.06 -6.67 12.11
N GLU A 45 16.00 -6.93 11.22
CA GLU A 45 16.93 -5.93 10.67
C GLU A 45 16.29 -5.09 9.54
N TYR A 46 15.08 -5.45 9.09
CA TYR A 46 14.41 -4.72 8.03
C TYR A 46 14.04 -3.31 8.47
N GLN A 47 14.59 -2.34 7.75
CA GLN A 47 14.27 -0.93 7.98
C GLN A 47 13.20 -0.48 6.98
N MET A 48 12.15 0.09 7.51
CA MET A 48 11.09 0.66 6.67
C MET A 48 11.59 1.90 5.94
N GLY A 49 11.29 2.03 4.66
CA GLY A 49 11.76 3.12 3.79
C GLY A 49 11.06 4.47 4.02
N TYR A 50 10.52 4.72 5.20
CA TYR A 50 9.87 5.99 5.55
C TYR A 50 10.39 6.54 6.89
N ASP A 51 10.39 7.86 7.00
CA ASP A 51 10.75 8.55 8.24
C ASP A 51 9.53 8.64 9.19
N ARG A 52 9.77 8.48 10.49
CA ARG A 52 8.76 8.65 11.55
C ARG A 52 8.17 10.07 11.58
N SER A 53 8.91 11.07 11.16
CA SER A 53 8.42 12.45 11.02
C SER A 53 7.27 12.54 10.01
N LEU A 54 7.34 11.78 8.91
CA LEU A 54 6.26 11.67 7.93
C LEU A 54 4.97 11.20 8.61
N ILE A 55 5.04 10.12 9.40
CA ILE A 55 3.86 9.58 10.10
C ILE A 55 3.26 10.62 11.06
N LYS A 56 4.11 11.37 11.79
CA LYS A 56 3.64 12.46 12.66
C LYS A 56 2.90 13.52 11.86
N SER A 57 3.40 13.91 10.69
CA SER A 57 2.75 14.91 9.82
C SER A 57 1.37 14.46 9.30
N LEU A 58 1.11 13.15 9.25
CA LEU A 58 -0.16 12.60 8.77
C LEU A 58 -1.26 12.54 9.84
N LYS A 59 -0.92 12.75 11.12
CA LYS A 59 -1.90 12.68 12.22
C LYS A 59 -3.07 13.65 12.05
N ASN A 60 -2.80 14.84 11.53
CA ASN A 60 -3.78 15.93 11.40
C ASN A 60 -4.78 15.74 10.24
N TYR A 61 -4.55 14.76 9.36
CA TYR A 61 -5.47 14.48 8.25
C TYR A 61 -6.49 13.43 8.69
N LYS A 62 -7.78 13.78 8.62
CA LYS A 62 -8.89 12.87 8.92
C LYS A 62 -9.29 12.04 7.71
N LYS A 63 -9.12 12.57 6.49
CA LYS A 63 -9.48 11.89 5.23
C LYS A 63 -8.23 11.55 4.43
N ILE A 64 -8.18 10.31 3.96
CA ILE A 64 -7.07 9.75 3.19
C ILE A 64 -7.63 9.15 1.90
N ASN A 65 -7.16 9.64 0.77
CA ASN A 65 -7.40 9.02 -0.52
C ASN A 65 -6.24 8.09 -0.83
N LEU A 66 -6.51 6.80 -0.96
CA LEU A 66 -5.53 5.81 -1.37
C LEU A 66 -5.78 5.44 -2.83
N ILE A 67 -4.78 5.63 -3.67
CA ILE A 67 -4.85 5.44 -5.12
C ILE A 67 -3.85 4.36 -5.48
N GLY A 68 -4.30 3.27 -6.07
CA GLY A 68 -3.46 2.14 -6.47
C GLY A 68 -4.27 1.08 -7.18
N MET A 69 -3.62 0.01 -7.66
CA MET A 69 -4.25 -1.08 -8.38
C MET A 69 -3.79 -2.42 -7.82
N GLY A 70 -4.70 -3.37 -7.72
CA GLY A 70 -4.40 -4.74 -7.29
C GLY A 70 -3.65 -4.80 -5.97
N GLY A 71 -2.48 -5.46 -5.95
CA GLY A 71 -1.66 -5.62 -4.74
C GLY A 71 -1.21 -4.32 -4.07
N SER A 72 -1.23 -3.19 -4.79
CA SER A 72 -0.88 -1.88 -4.23
C SER A 72 -1.96 -1.28 -3.32
N ILE A 73 -3.18 -1.80 -3.35
CA ILE A 73 -4.32 -1.23 -2.61
C ILE A 73 -5.07 -2.27 -1.77
N LEU A 74 -5.24 -3.49 -2.27
CA LEU A 74 -6.09 -4.52 -1.65
C LEU A 74 -5.66 -4.87 -0.23
N GLY A 75 -4.35 -4.95 0.03
CA GLY A 75 -3.83 -5.24 1.38
C GLY A 75 -4.21 -4.16 2.38
N THR A 76 -4.08 -2.88 2.00
CA THR A 76 -4.47 -1.75 2.86
C THR A 76 -5.98 -1.71 3.07
N GLN A 77 -6.76 -2.02 2.04
CA GLN A 77 -8.22 -2.09 2.14
C GLN A 77 -8.66 -3.19 3.11
N ALA A 78 -8.09 -4.39 2.99
CA ALA A 78 -8.39 -5.50 3.90
C ALA A 78 -8.07 -5.15 5.37
N ILE A 79 -6.90 -4.52 5.62
CA ILE A 79 -6.53 -4.06 6.96
C ILE A 79 -7.50 -2.99 7.47
N TYR A 80 -7.86 -2.03 6.62
CA TYR A 80 -8.81 -0.98 6.98
C TYR A 80 -10.18 -1.54 7.32
N ASP A 81 -10.72 -2.45 6.50
CA ASP A 81 -12.03 -3.06 6.71
C ASP A 81 -12.06 -3.89 8.00
N PHE A 82 -10.97 -4.62 8.29
CA PHE A 82 -10.84 -5.38 9.53
C PHE A 82 -10.81 -4.49 10.79
N PHE A 83 -10.11 -3.34 10.72
CA PHE A 83 -9.96 -2.43 11.86
C PHE A 83 -10.88 -1.22 11.81
N LYS A 84 -11.84 -1.15 10.91
CA LYS A 84 -12.66 0.04 10.63
C LYS A 84 -13.31 0.63 11.87
N GLN A 85 -13.77 -0.21 12.78
CA GLN A 85 -14.38 0.24 14.05
C GLN A 85 -13.39 0.95 15.00
N ARG A 86 -12.09 0.68 14.88
CA ARG A 86 -11.03 1.27 15.71
C ARG A 86 -10.30 2.43 15.03
N ILE A 87 -10.40 2.54 13.71
CA ILE A 87 -9.72 3.58 12.93
C ILE A 87 -10.60 4.83 12.86
N LYS A 88 -10.11 5.94 13.42
CA LYS A 88 -10.81 7.26 13.41
C LYS A 88 -10.63 8.04 12.11
N LYS A 89 -9.90 7.50 11.12
CA LYS A 89 -9.63 8.14 9.83
C LYS A 89 -10.49 7.50 8.74
N ASN A 90 -10.99 8.32 7.84
CA ASN A 90 -11.79 7.85 6.70
C ASN A 90 -10.88 7.63 5.49
N PHE A 91 -10.92 6.43 4.93
CA PHE A 91 -10.21 6.08 3.71
C PHE A 91 -11.16 6.01 2.53
N ASN A 92 -10.77 6.64 1.43
CA ASN A 92 -11.37 6.46 0.12
C ASN A 92 -10.38 5.68 -0.73
N PHE A 93 -10.82 4.56 -1.29
CA PHE A 93 -9.99 3.68 -2.12
C PHE A 93 -10.35 3.90 -3.60
N PHE A 94 -9.32 4.16 -4.41
CA PHE A 94 -9.42 4.37 -5.85
C PHE A 94 -8.62 3.28 -6.55
N ASP A 95 -9.27 2.16 -6.84
CA ASP A 95 -8.72 0.94 -7.41
C ASP A 95 -9.04 0.76 -8.89
N ASN A 96 -10.03 1.49 -9.39
CA ASN A 96 -10.49 1.47 -10.77
C ASN A 96 -10.72 2.89 -11.31
N LEU A 97 -10.89 3.04 -12.62
CA LEU A 97 -11.30 4.30 -13.24
C LEU A 97 -12.74 4.64 -12.83
N GLN A 98 -12.91 5.43 -11.79
CA GLN A 98 -14.21 5.79 -11.24
C GLN A 98 -14.40 7.31 -11.23
N ALA A 99 -14.80 7.86 -12.37
CA ALA A 99 -15.05 9.30 -12.50
C ALA A 99 -16.11 9.85 -11.51
N LYS A 100 -17.05 9.03 -11.06
CA LYS A 100 -18.16 9.44 -10.18
C LYS A 100 -17.81 9.58 -8.69
N LYS A 101 -16.72 8.99 -8.20
CA LYS A 101 -16.36 8.99 -6.77
C LYS A 101 -15.62 10.25 -6.29
N PHE A 102 -15.27 11.15 -7.18
CA PHE A 102 -14.54 12.36 -6.81
C PHE A 102 -15.47 13.46 -6.33
N VAL A 103 -15.95 13.33 -5.10
CA VAL A 103 -16.70 14.42 -4.46
C VAL A 103 -15.71 15.42 -3.89
N SER A 104 -15.71 16.63 -4.46
CA SER A 104 -14.94 17.74 -3.92
C SER A 104 -15.45 18.10 -2.52
N SER A 105 -14.57 18.25 -1.56
CA SER A 105 -14.92 18.75 -0.23
C SER A 105 -13.81 19.71 0.23
N ASN A 106 -14.18 20.74 1.00
CA ASN A 106 -13.25 21.72 1.57
C ASN A 106 -12.36 21.18 2.69
N GLU A 107 -12.50 19.91 3.05
CA GLU A 107 -11.70 19.31 4.10
C GLU A 107 -10.28 18.97 3.63
N LYS A 108 -9.32 19.18 4.52
CA LYS A 108 -7.93 18.79 4.29
C LYS A 108 -7.82 17.26 4.14
N LYS A 109 -7.43 16.83 2.95
CA LYS A 109 -7.21 15.43 2.62
C LYS A 109 -5.75 15.19 2.26
N ILE A 110 -5.34 13.96 2.34
CA ILE A 110 -4.05 13.49 1.83
C ILE A 110 -4.28 12.44 0.77
N ASN A 111 -3.55 12.55 -0.33
CA ASN A 111 -3.55 11.55 -1.39
C ASN A 111 -2.29 10.70 -1.25
N ILE A 112 -2.46 9.39 -1.11
CA ILE A 112 -1.39 8.42 -1.09
C ILE A 112 -1.48 7.60 -2.36
N LEU A 113 -0.47 7.71 -3.21
CA LEU A 113 -0.39 6.99 -4.46
C LEU A 113 0.59 5.84 -4.31
N VAL A 114 0.13 4.63 -4.60
CA VAL A 114 0.93 3.42 -4.50
C VAL A 114 1.02 2.75 -5.87
N SER A 115 2.20 2.76 -6.46
CA SER A 115 2.45 2.06 -7.71
C SER A 115 3.93 1.70 -7.82
N LYS A 116 4.24 0.41 -7.90
CA LYS A 116 5.61 -0.07 -8.04
C LYS A 116 6.29 0.53 -9.27
N SER A 117 5.71 0.35 -10.44
CA SER A 117 6.24 0.84 -11.72
C SER A 117 6.01 2.34 -11.95
N GLY A 118 4.99 2.92 -11.28
CA GLY A 118 4.50 4.27 -11.52
C GLY A 118 3.87 4.51 -12.91
N ASN A 119 3.68 3.45 -13.70
CA ASN A 119 3.14 3.52 -15.05
C ASN A 119 1.73 2.93 -15.16
N THR A 120 1.10 2.56 -14.03
CA THR A 120 -0.26 2.02 -14.03
C THR A 120 -1.24 3.11 -14.46
N LEU A 121 -1.88 2.92 -15.61
CA LEU A 121 -2.72 3.92 -16.27
C LEU A 121 -3.84 4.42 -15.35
N GLU A 122 -4.52 3.51 -14.67
CA GLU A 122 -5.63 3.83 -13.76
C GLU A 122 -5.16 4.66 -12.58
N THR A 123 -3.98 4.34 -12.02
CA THR A 123 -3.38 5.10 -10.91
C THR A 123 -3.04 6.52 -11.34
N ILE A 124 -2.45 6.67 -12.53
CA ILE A 124 -2.08 7.96 -13.11
C ILE A 124 -3.33 8.79 -13.41
N SER A 125 -4.33 8.19 -14.05
CA SER A 125 -5.59 8.85 -14.44
C SER A 125 -6.36 9.33 -13.21
N ASN A 126 -6.53 8.47 -12.21
CA ASN A 126 -7.19 8.82 -10.96
C ASN A 126 -6.46 9.95 -10.22
N PHE A 127 -5.12 9.90 -10.20
CA PHE A 127 -4.33 10.98 -9.60
C PHE A 127 -4.50 12.30 -10.34
N ASN A 128 -4.47 12.30 -11.66
CA ASN A 128 -4.63 13.53 -12.45
C ASN A 128 -6.01 14.16 -12.24
N ILE A 129 -7.07 13.35 -12.18
CA ILE A 129 -8.43 13.83 -11.87
C ILE A 129 -8.49 14.45 -10.47
N LEU A 130 -7.91 13.79 -9.46
CA LEU A 130 -7.85 14.33 -8.09
C LEU A 130 -7.05 15.61 -8.02
N LYS A 131 -5.89 15.68 -8.70
CA LYS A 131 -5.03 16.86 -8.73
C LYS A 131 -5.73 18.09 -9.33
N GLN A 132 -6.53 17.91 -10.38
CA GLN A 132 -7.30 18.98 -10.99
C GLN A 132 -8.40 19.51 -10.06
N LYS A 133 -9.11 18.61 -9.38
CA LYS A 133 -10.23 18.95 -8.50
C LYS A 133 -9.81 19.49 -7.13
N GLU A 134 -8.67 19.00 -6.61
CA GLU A 134 -8.24 19.25 -5.22
C GLU A 134 -6.79 19.74 -5.16
N LYS A 135 -6.55 20.96 -5.65
CA LYS A 135 -5.19 21.56 -5.81
C LYS A 135 -4.40 21.71 -4.49
N LYS A 136 -5.07 21.76 -3.33
CA LYS A 136 -4.46 22.04 -2.01
C LYS A 136 -4.11 20.78 -1.22
N ASN A 137 -4.36 19.58 -1.74
CA ASN A 137 -4.09 18.37 -0.99
C ASN A 137 -2.61 18.00 -0.99
N LYS A 138 -2.14 17.47 0.14
CA LYS A 138 -0.80 16.88 0.23
C LYS A 138 -0.79 15.55 -0.52
N ASN A 139 0.25 15.33 -1.33
CA ASN A 139 0.41 14.09 -2.09
C ASN A 139 1.65 13.33 -1.60
N ILE A 140 1.50 12.03 -1.38
CA ILE A 140 2.59 11.10 -1.04
C ILE A 140 2.65 10.04 -2.12
N PHE A 141 3.86 9.74 -2.58
CA PHE A 141 4.11 8.73 -3.60
C PHE A 141 4.91 7.58 -3.00
N ILE A 142 4.40 6.36 -3.15
CA ILE A 142 5.05 5.12 -2.78
C ILE A 142 5.36 4.38 -4.08
N THR A 143 6.63 4.38 -4.49
CA THR A 143 7.07 3.85 -5.78
C THR A 143 8.54 3.48 -5.74
N GLU A 144 9.04 2.76 -6.74
CA GLU A 144 10.47 2.54 -6.92
C GLU A 144 11.23 3.84 -7.20
N LYS A 145 12.50 3.91 -6.71
CA LYS A 145 13.33 5.13 -6.76
C LYS A 145 13.55 5.70 -8.17
N LYS A 146 13.51 4.88 -9.21
CA LYS A 146 13.83 5.28 -10.61
C LYS A 146 12.62 5.76 -11.41
N ASN A 147 11.45 5.95 -10.80
CA ASN A 147 10.25 6.28 -11.54
C ASN A 147 10.22 7.74 -12.02
N LYS A 148 10.28 7.94 -13.34
CA LYS A 148 10.29 9.26 -13.98
C LYS A 148 8.97 10.04 -13.78
N PHE A 149 7.82 9.38 -13.87
CA PHE A 149 6.51 10.04 -13.76
C PHE A 149 6.31 10.70 -12.39
N PHE A 150 6.53 9.96 -11.32
CA PHE A 150 6.37 10.52 -9.98
C PHE A 150 7.48 11.50 -9.61
N ASN A 151 8.67 11.39 -10.20
CA ASN A 151 9.72 12.37 -10.01
C ASN A 151 9.38 13.72 -10.65
N ASN A 152 8.77 13.73 -11.83
CA ASN A 152 8.29 14.94 -12.49
C ASN A 152 7.13 15.57 -11.70
N SER A 153 6.18 14.77 -11.24
CA SER A 153 5.08 15.25 -10.38
C SER A 153 5.59 15.84 -9.05
N ARG A 154 6.69 15.30 -8.48
CA ARG A 154 7.35 15.89 -7.30
C ARG A 154 7.98 17.25 -7.59
N LYS A 155 8.60 17.45 -8.74
CA LYS A 155 9.17 18.74 -9.16
C LYS A 155 8.10 19.82 -9.30
N GLU A 156 6.97 19.48 -9.93
CA GLU A 156 5.84 20.40 -10.07
C GLU A 156 5.24 20.84 -8.72
N ILE A 157 5.20 19.92 -7.73
CA ILE A 157 4.70 20.21 -6.39
C ILE A 157 5.67 21.13 -5.64
N LYS A 158 6.98 20.91 -5.74
CA LYS A 158 8.00 21.77 -5.14
C LYS A 158 8.00 23.21 -5.74
N ASN A 159 7.76 23.32 -7.03
CA ASN A 159 7.72 24.63 -7.71
C ASN A 159 6.45 25.46 -7.41
N ARG A 160 5.45 24.90 -6.73
CA ARG A 160 4.22 25.62 -6.32
C ARG A 160 4.18 25.97 -4.82
N SER A 161 5.23 25.69 -4.08
CA SER A 161 5.36 26.02 -2.65
C SER A 161 6.17 27.28 -2.37
N TYR A 162 6.14 28.25 -3.31
CA TYR A 162 6.60 29.63 -3.15
C TYR A 162 5.44 30.59 -3.22
#